data_30aecaf5ea9068b13c48ef7bd0517d56
#
_entry.id   30aecaf5ea9068b13c48ef7bd0517d56
#
_cell.length_a   1.000
_cell.length_b   1.000
_cell.length_c   1.000
_cell.angle_alpha   90.00
_cell.angle_beta   90.00
_cell.angle_gamma   90.00
#
_symmetry.space_group_name_H-M   'P 1'
#
loop_
_entity.id
_entity.type
_entity.pdbx_description
1 polymer ?
#
loop_
_entity_poly.entity_id
_entity_poly.type
_entity_poly.pdbx_seq_one_letter_code
_entity_poly.pdbx_strand_id
1 'polypeptide(L)'
;MLDHLMSRSLAASLGLAAVLALGIVSAAGAATSLPGTMTVTSAHGFGDTVTRLEQSVEANKMGLVAKASASAGAAARGVKIPGNTVLMVFRNDYAVRMLAASVPAGIEAPIRLYVTEEADGKASVTYRTPSALFAPYGNAQLDAMAQELDPIFASIVRGAVTSK
;
A
#
# COMPACT_ATOMS: atom_id res chain seq x y z
N MET A 1 56.52 -73.12 -20.17
CA MET A 1 56.36 -72.83 -21.59
C MET A 1 55.40 -71.67 -21.69
N LEU A 2 55.99 -70.52 -21.79
CA LEU A 2 55.72 -69.33 -22.67
C LEU A 2 54.26 -68.88 -22.63
N ASP A 3 54.15 -67.75 -22.23
CA ASP A 3 54.25 -66.26 -22.67
C ASP A 3 52.80 -65.74 -22.90
N HIS A 4 52.40 -64.68 -22.56
CA HIS A 4 52.69 -63.33 -22.95
C HIS A 4 51.85 -62.32 -22.20
N LEU A 5 52.50 -61.32 -21.70
CA LEU A 5 52.02 -60.00 -21.36
C LEU A 5 50.96 -59.47 -22.33
N MET A 6 49.98 -58.80 -21.82
CA MET A 6 49.58 -57.53 -22.39
C MET A 6 48.85 -56.65 -21.35
N SER A 7 49.54 -55.64 -20.98
CA SER A 7 49.08 -54.44 -20.26
C SER A 7 48.01 -53.71 -21.06
N ARG A 8 46.89 -53.40 -20.45
CA ARG A 8 45.96 -52.38 -20.97
C ARG A 8 45.58 -51.41 -19.87
N SER A 9 46.20 -50.27 -19.98
CA SER A 9 45.89 -49.05 -19.21
C SER A 9 44.42 -48.62 -19.44
N LEU A 10 43.61 -48.59 -18.37
CA LEU A 10 42.34 -47.92 -18.39
C LEU A 10 42.57 -46.49 -17.87
N ALA A 11 42.53 -45.54 -18.79
CA ALA A 11 42.45 -44.13 -18.46
C ALA A 11 41.08 -43.80 -17.88
N ALA A 12 41.02 -43.41 -16.61
CA ALA A 12 39.83 -42.90 -15.96
C ALA A 12 39.63 -41.42 -16.38
N SER A 13 38.66 -41.16 -17.23
CA SER A 13 38.19 -39.82 -17.54
C SER A 13 37.28 -39.34 -16.43
N LEU A 14 37.79 -38.38 -15.59
CA LEU A 14 36.93 -37.62 -14.68
C LEU A 14 36.06 -36.67 -15.52
N GLY A 15 34.78 -36.98 -15.63
CA GLY A 15 33.76 -36.06 -16.12
C GLY A 15 33.40 -35.03 -15.06
N LEU A 16 33.85 -33.82 -15.24
CA LEU A 16 33.50 -32.65 -14.41
C LEU A 16 32.06 -32.24 -14.80
N ALA A 17 31.06 -32.66 -14.04
CA ALA A 17 29.69 -32.20 -14.18
C ALA A 17 29.56 -30.79 -13.58
N ALA A 18 29.60 -29.76 -14.40
CA ALA A 18 29.27 -28.41 -14.01
C ALA A 18 27.75 -28.29 -13.82
N VAL A 19 27.28 -28.27 -12.57
CA VAL A 19 25.88 -27.95 -12.23
C VAL A 19 25.71 -26.46 -12.38
N LEU A 20 25.12 -26.03 -13.48
CA LEU A 20 24.62 -24.64 -13.63
C LEU A 20 23.41 -24.47 -12.70
N ALA A 21 23.62 -23.88 -11.53
CA ALA A 21 22.53 -23.40 -10.69
C ALA A 21 21.90 -22.16 -11.38
N LEU A 22 20.81 -22.40 -12.11
CA LEU A 22 19.96 -21.31 -12.61
C LEU A 22 19.29 -20.64 -11.41
N GLY A 23 19.86 -19.55 -10.91
CA GLY A 23 19.24 -18.70 -9.92
C GLY A 23 17.93 -18.12 -10.51
N ILE A 24 16.80 -18.60 -10.04
CA ILE A 24 15.49 -17.98 -10.32
C ILE A 24 15.49 -16.67 -9.54
N VAL A 25 15.87 -15.57 -10.20
CA VAL A 25 15.62 -14.23 -9.70
C VAL A 25 14.10 -14.03 -9.79
N SER A 26 13.39 -14.27 -8.68
CA SER A 26 12.01 -13.80 -8.55
C SER A 26 12.03 -12.27 -8.64
N ALA A 27 11.74 -11.75 -9.81
CA ALA A 27 11.36 -10.36 -9.95
C ALA A 27 10.07 -10.18 -9.14
N ALA A 28 10.20 -9.62 -7.92
CA ALA A 28 9.05 -9.08 -7.21
C ALA A 28 8.47 -8.01 -8.14
N GLY A 29 7.39 -8.35 -8.83
CA GLY A 29 6.68 -7.41 -9.70
C GLY A 29 6.31 -6.18 -8.86
N ALA A 30 6.84 -5.02 -9.23
CA ALA A 30 6.41 -3.77 -8.63
C ALA A 30 4.89 -3.70 -8.78
N ALA A 31 4.17 -3.68 -7.66
CA ALA A 31 2.72 -3.53 -7.66
C ALA A 31 2.39 -2.24 -8.42
N THR A 32 1.66 -2.37 -9.53
CA THR A 32 1.26 -1.22 -10.34
C THR A 32 0.29 -0.39 -9.53
N SER A 33 0.75 0.73 -8.99
CA SER A 33 -0.13 1.65 -8.26
C SER A 33 -1.01 2.40 -9.26
N LEU A 34 -2.28 2.62 -8.88
CA LEU A 34 -3.18 3.47 -9.64
C LEU A 34 -2.63 4.92 -9.69
N PRO A 35 -2.87 5.66 -10.78
CA PRO A 35 -2.46 7.06 -10.89
C PRO A 35 -2.89 7.88 -9.67
N GLY A 36 -2.00 8.73 -9.17
CA GLY A 36 -2.26 9.55 -7.99
C GLY A 36 -2.30 8.81 -6.66
N THR A 37 -1.88 7.54 -6.62
CA THR A 37 -1.69 6.81 -5.37
C THR A 37 -0.42 7.30 -4.68
N MET A 38 -0.58 7.70 -3.42
CA MET A 38 0.51 8.10 -2.52
C MET A 38 0.64 7.06 -1.42
N THR A 39 1.87 6.62 -1.14
CA THR A 39 2.19 5.77 0.01
C THR A 39 3.28 6.46 0.81
N VAL A 40 3.03 6.65 2.10
CA VAL A 40 3.95 7.32 3.02
C VAL A 40 4.23 6.41 4.20
N THR A 41 5.50 6.07 4.39
CA THR A 41 5.95 5.26 5.54
C THR A 41 5.88 6.09 6.82
N SER A 42 5.34 5.51 7.88
CA SER A 42 5.24 6.11 9.20
C SER A 42 6.52 5.86 10.02
N ALA A 43 6.89 6.85 10.85
CA ALA A 43 7.90 6.67 11.88
C ALA A 43 7.40 5.81 13.06
N HIS A 44 6.09 5.55 13.13
CA HIS A 44 5.41 4.89 14.24
C HIS A 44 4.93 3.49 13.85
N GLY A 45 4.66 2.66 14.86
CA GLY A 45 4.01 1.36 14.68
C GLY A 45 2.57 1.50 14.19
N PHE A 46 1.99 0.37 13.77
CA PHE A 46 0.65 0.32 13.16
C PHE A 46 -0.43 0.96 14.03
N GLY A 47 -0.56 0.56 15.30
CA GLY A 47 -1.60 1.07 16.20
C GLY A 47 -1.49 2.57 16.46
N ASP A 48 -0.26 3.05 16.70
CA ASP A 48 0.01 4.46 16.93
C ASP A 48 -0.28 5.30 15.67
N THR A 49 0.09 4.80 14.49
CA THR A 49 -0.19 5.47 13.21
C THR A 49 -1.69 5.62 13.00
N VAL A 50 -2.48 4.57 13.27
CA VAL A 50 -3.95 4.64 13.18
C VAL A 50 -4.51 5.71 14.11
N THR A 51 -4.12 5.70 15.39
CA THR A 51 -4.58 6.68 16.39
C THR A 51 -4.20 8.10 16.01
N ARG A 52 -2.96 8.33 15.57
CA ARG A 52 -2.49 9.64 15.10
C ARG A 52 -3.24 10.10 13.86
N LEU A 53 -3.58 9.19 12.96
CA LEU A 53 -4.33 9.50 11.75
C LEU A 53 -5.75 9.97 12.09
N GLU A 54 -6.42 9.31 13.03
CA GLU A 54 -7.73 9.72 13.55
C GLU A 54 -7.68 11.14 14.14
N GLN A 55 -6.70 11.41 15.01
CA GLN A 55 -6.49 12.75 15.58
C GLN A 55 -6.18 13.81 14.52
N SER A 56 -5.38 13.43 13.50
CA SER A 56 -5.00 14.36 12.44
C SER A 56 -6.18 14.67 11.51
N VAL A 57 -7.10 13.71 11.28
CA VAL A 57 -8.36 13.95 10.55
C VAL A 57 -9.17 15.02 11.26
N GLU A 58 -9.36 14.91 12.59
CA GLU A 58 -10.10 15.87 13.40
C GLU A 58 -9.41 17.25 13.42
N ALA A 59 -8.09 17.28 13.64
CA ALA A 59 -7.30 18.51 13.64
C ALA A 59 -7.38 19.29 12.32
N ASN A 60 -7.58 18.60 11.19
CA ASN A 60 -7.80 19.19 9.87
C ASN A 60 -9.30 19.46 9.58
N LYS A 61 -10.15 19.42 10.59
CA LYS A 61 -11.59 19.69 10.50
C LYS A 61 -12.33 18.76 9.52
N MET A 62 -11.84 17.55 9.35
CA MET A 62 -12.50 16.49 8.60
C MET A 62 -13.17 15.51 9.58
N GLY A 63 -14.18 14.79 9.12
CA GLY A 63 -14.85 13.76 9.90
C GLY A 63 -14.34 12.35 9.55
N LEU A 64 -14.07 11.54 10.57
CA LEU A 64 -13.92 10.10 10.41
C LEU A 64 -15.32 9.47 10.51
N VAL A 65 -15.87 9.00 9.40
CA VAL A 65 -17.26 8.49 9.35
C VAL A 65 -17.36 6.98 9.43
N ALA A 66 -16.29 6.26 9.11
CA ALA A 66 -16.22 4.81 9.28
C ALA A 66 -14.77 4.34 9.34
N LYS A 67 -14.59 3.15 9.94
CA LYS A 67 -13.34 2.41 9.97
C LYS A 67 -13.62 0.93 9.73
N ALA A 68 -12.84 0.30 8.83
CA ALA A 68 -12.92 -1.12 8.54
C ALA A 68 -11.53 -1.76 8.67
N SER A 69 -11.43 -2.85 9.43
CA SER A 69 -10.17 -3.56 9.65
C SER A 69 -10.35 -5.06 9.41
N ALA A 70 -9.68 -5.58 8.38
CA ALA A 70 -9.66 -7.02 8.14
C ALA A 70 -8.84 -7.75 9.21
N SER A 71 -7.77 -7.14 9.75
CA SER A 71 -6.98 -7.75 10.82
C SER A 71 -7.77 -7.90 12.12
N ALA A 72 -8.58 -6.89 12.50
CA ALA A 72 -9.47 -7.01 13.65
C ALA A 72 -10.55 -8.08 13.43
N GLY A 73 -11.16 -8.11 12.24
CA GLY A 73 -12.13 -9.14 11.88
C GLY A 73 -11.54 -10.55 11.82
N ALA A 74 -10.30 -10.71 11.38
CA ALA A 74 -9.56 -11.97 11.40
C ALA A 74 -9.28 -12.43 12.83
N ALA A 75 -8.80 -11.52 13.69
CA ALA A 75 -8.49 -11.81 15.09
C ALA A 75 -9.74 -12.30 15.86
N ALA A 76 -10.92 -11.72 15.59
CA ALA A 76 -12.18 -12.17 16.17
C ALA A 76 -12.55 -13.63 15.80
N ARG A 77 -11.93 -14.19 14.77
CA ARG A 77 -12.09 -15.59 14.32
C ARG A 77 -10.87 -16.46 14.63
N GLY A 78 -9.92 -15.98 15.47
CA GLY A 78 -8.70 -16.68 15.83
C GLY A 78 -7.63 -16.71 14.71
N VAL A 79 -7.79 -15.89 13.67
CA VAL A 79 -6.82 -15.80 12.53
C VAL A 79 -5.95 -14.56 12.72
N LYS A 80 -4.62 -14.74 12.70
CA LYS A 80 -3.67 -13.63 12.79
C LYS A 80 -3.16 -13.27 11.39
N ILE A 81 -3.34 -12.02 11.01
CA ILE A 81 -2.76 -11.41 9.82
C ILE A 81 -2.10 -10.08 10.20
N PRO A 82 -1.16 -9.53 9.39
CA PRO A 82 -0.60 -8.20 9.62
C PRO A 82 -1.69 -7.14 9.75
N GLY A 83 -1.40 -6.13 10.56
CA GLY A 83 -2.31 -5.02 10.80
C GLY A 83 -2.71 -4.33 9.50
N ASN A 84 -4.01 -4.12 9.32
CA ASN A 84 -4.54 -3.32 8.23
C ASN A 84 -5.87 -2.68 8.63
N THR A 85 -6.09 -1.47 8.17
CA THR A 85 -7.35 -0.77 8.39
C THR A 85 -7.57 0.30 7.32
N VAL A 86 -8.82 0.52 6.95
CA VAL A 86 -9.26 1.62 6.10
C VAL A 86 -9.99 2.62 6.98
N LEU A 87 -9.56 3.89 6.94
CA LEU A 87 -10.27 5.02 7.52
C LEU A 87 -11.02 5.75 6.41
N MET A 88 -12.28 6.08 6.65
CA MET A 88 -13.15 6.78 5.70
C MET A 88 -13.36 8.21 6.16
N VAL A 89 -12.79 9.15 5.39
CA VAL A 89 -12.73 10.57 5.71
C VAL A 89 -13.74 11.35 4.87
N PHE A 90 -14.55 12.18 5.54
CA PHE A 90 -15.66 12.86 4.93
C PHE A 90 -15.89 14.24 5.54
N ARG A 91 -16.41 15.19 4.75
CA ARG A 91 -16.96 16.45 5.22
C ARG A 91 -18.13 16.88 4.36
N ASN A 92 -19.26 17.17 5.01
CA ASN A 92 -20.53 17.34 4.32
C ASN A 92 -20.58 18.54 3.35
N ASP A 93 -19.91 19.65 3.66
CA ASP A 93 -19.86 20.82 2.78
C ASP A 93 -19.16 20.51 1.44
N TYR A 94 -18.07 19.73 1.46
CA TYR A 94 -17.46 19.24 0.24
C TYR A 94 -18.35 18.25 -0.52
N ALA A 95 -19.07 17.37 0.19
CA ALA A 95 -19.99 16.43 -0.45
C ALA A 95 -21.14 17.16 -1.16
N VAL A 96 -21.70 18.22 -0.56
CA VAL A 96 -22.74 19.05 -1.21
C VAL A 96 -22.20 19.70 -2.49
N ARG A 97 -21.00 20.28 -2.45
CA ARG A 97 -20.34 20.85 -3.65
C ARG A 97 -20.07 19.82 -4.73
N MET A 98 -19.58 18.66 -4.33
CA MET A 98 -19.31 17.52 -5.23
C MET A 98 -20.58 17.08 -5.96
N LEU A 99 -21.67 16.84 -5.22
CA LEU A 99 -22.94 16.38 -5.80
C LEU A 99 -23.60 17.45 -6.67
N ALA A 100 -23.45 18.73 -6.33
CA ALA A 100 -23.90 19.82 -7.18
C ALA A 100 -23.13 19.90 -8.52
N ALA A 101 -21.84 19.53 -8.51
CA ALA A 101 -21.00 19.51 -9.72
C ALA A 101 -21.22 18.23 -10.54
N SER A 102 -21.35 17.06 -9.87
CA SER A 102 -21.50 15.75 -10.52
C SER A 102 -22.05 14.71 -9.55
N VAL A 103 -23.30 14.30 -9.72
CA VAL A 103 -23.90 13.23 -8.91
C VAL A 103 -23.12 11.91 -9.02
N PRO A 104 -22.66 11.46 -10.21
CA PRO A 104 -21.84 10.24 -10.33
C PRO A 104 -20.55 10.26 -9.51
N ALA A 105 -19.94 11.44 -9.26
CA ALA A 105 -18.72 11.57 -8.46
C ALA A 105 -18.94 11.20 -6.98
N GLY A 106 -20.18 11.11 -6.53
CA GLY A 106 -20.52 10.71 -5.17
C GLY A 106 -19.98 9.35 -4.74
N ILE A 107 -19.68 8.45 -5.69
CA ILE A 107 -19.06 7.14 -5.41
C ILE A 107 -17.64 7.27 -4.80
N GLU A 108 -16.96 8.38 -5.01
CA GLU A 108 -15.60 8.61 -4.52
C GLU A 108 -15.55 9.03 -3.04
N ALA A 109 -16.69 9.44 -2.48
CA ALA A 109 -16.80 9.84 -1.07
C ALA A 109 -17.52 8.78 -0.23
N PRO A 110 -17.03 8.50 1.00
CA PRO A 110 -15.88 9.07 1.70
C PRO A 110 -14.51 8.68 1.11
N ILE A 111 -13.54 9.61 1.14
CA ILE A 111 -12.17 9.32 0.67
C ILE A 111 -11.47 8.41 1.68
N ARG A 112 -10.74 7.42 1.19
CA ARG A 112 -10.14 6.36 2.00
C ARG A 112 -8.65 6.60 2.24
N LEU A 113 -8.23 6.41 3.51
CA LEU A 113 -6.84 6.28 3.93
C LEU A 113 -6.64 4.84 4.37
N TYR A 114 -5.74 4.12 3.72
CA TYR A 114 -5.44 2.72 4.03
C TYR A 114 -4.13 2.61 4.78
N VAL A 115 -4.16 2.01 5.98
CA VAL A 115 -2.98 1.78 6.82
C VAL A 115 -2.65 0.30 6.82
N THR A 116 -1.38 -0.01 6.55
CA THR A 116 -0.83 -1.38 6.59
C THR A 116 0.33 -1.45 7.55
N GLU A 117 0.46 -2.60 8.23
CA GLU A 117 1.63 -2.94 9.02
C GLU A 117 2.72 -3.50 8.11
N GLU A 118 3.93 -2.99 8.25
CA GLU A 118 5.11 -3.44 7.54
C GLU A 118 5.84 -4.55 8.31
N ALA A 119 6.75 -5.25 7.64
CA ALA A 119 7.48 -6.37 8.24
C ALA A 119 8.35 -5.97 9.46
N ASP A 120 8.75 -4.72 9.57
CA ASP A 120 9.51 -4.16 10.70
C ASP A 120 8.60 -3.64 11.84
N GLY A 121 7.29 -3.85 11.74
CA GLY A 121 6.29 -3.40 12.72
C GLY A 121 5.88 -1.93 12.60
N LYS A 122 6.51 -1.17 11.70
CA LYS A 122 6.05 0.17 11.34
C LYS A 122 4.78 0.10 10.49
N ALA A 123 4.31 1.26 10.04
CA ALA A 123 3.16 1.32 9.17
C ALA A 123 3.43 2.13 7.91
N SER A 124 2.60 1.87 6.89
CA SER A 124 2.47 2.73 5.72
C SER A 124 1.05 3.23 5.60
N VAL A 125 0.89 4.48 5.18
CA VAL A 125 -0.40 5.09 4.87
C VAL A 125 -0.50 5.28 3.36
N THR A 126 -1.47 4.62 2.74
CA THR A 126 -1.71 4.69 1.30
C THR A 126 -3.06 5.34 1.03
N TYR A 127 -3.09 6.29 0.10
CA TYR A 127 -4.32 6.94 -0.36
C TYR A 127 -4.18 7.42 -1.80
N ARG A 128 -5.30 7.65 -2.46
CA ARG A 128 -5.33 8.38 -3.73
C ARG A 128 -5.59 9.85 -3.46
N THR A 129 -4.85 10.73 -4.12
CA THR A 129 -5.08 12.17 -3.98
C THR A 129 -6.49 12.52 -4.44
N PRO A 130 -7.16 13.49 -3.79
CA PRO A 130 -8.45 14.02 -4.25
C PRO A 130 -8.44 14.38 -5.74
N SER A 131 -7.41 15.06 -6.23
CA SER A 131 -7.28 15.38 -7.66
C SER A 131 -7.30 14.15 -8.55
N ALA A 132 -6.64 13.06 -8.16
CA ALA A 132 -6.63 11.82 -8.95
C ALA A 132 -7.97 11.07 -8.89
N LEU A 133 -8.73 11.23 -7.81
CA LEU A 133 -10.07 10.65 -7.69
C LEU A 133 -11.07 11.33 -8.60
N PHE A 134 -11.03 12.66 -8.67
CA PHE A 134 -12.04 13.45 -9.38
C PHE A 134 -11.68 13.78 -10.83
N ALA A 135 -10.40 13.73 -11.23
CA ALA A 135 -9.96 13.98 -12.62
C ALA A 135 -10.73 13.20 -13.71
N PRO A 136 -11.08 11.90 -13.51
CA PRO A 136 -11.80 11.15 -14.54
C PRO A 136 -13.20 11.70 -14.89
N TYR A 137 -13.77 12.56 -14.05
CA TYR A 137 -15.10 13.15 -14.29
C TYR A 137 -15.05 14.36 -15.23
N GLY A 138 -13.86 14.91 -15.54
CA GLY A 138 -13.67 16.02 -16.50
C GLY A 138 -14.48 17.27 -16.16
N ASN A 139 -14.63 17.59 -14.87
CA ASN A 139 -15.46 18.68 -14.38
C ASN A 139 -14.63 19.72 -13.62
N ALA A 140 -14.56 20.93 -14.15
CA ALA A 140 -13.73 22.01 -13.57
C ALA A 140 -14.08 22.38 -12.12
N GLN A 141 -15.35 22.22 -11.70
CA GLN A 141 -15.76 22.47 -10.31
C GLN A 141 -15.24 21.37 -9.37
N LEU A 142 -15.24 20.12 -9.83
CA LEU A 142 -14.62 19.01 -9.08
C LEU A 142 -13.10 19.19 -9.02
N ASP A 143 -12.46 19.59 -10.10
CA ASP A 143 -11.01 19.82 -10.13
C ASP A 143 -10.61 20.91 -9.15
N ALA A 144 -11.34 22.04 -9.11
CA ALA A 144 -11.09 23.13 -8.16
C ALA A 144 -11.28 22.65 -6.70
N MET A 145 -12.35 21.90 -6.42
CA MET A 145 -12.61 21.33 -5.10
C MET A 145 -11.51 20.33 -4.69
N ALA A 146 -11.05 19.50 -5.61
CA ALA A 146 -9.99 18.53 -5.37
C ALA A 146 -8.67 19.21 -5.02
N GLN A 147 -8.31 20.29 -5.70
CA GLN A 147 -7.14 21.11 -5.39
C GLN A 147 -7.17 21.73 -3.99
N GLU A 148 -8.35 22.06 -3.47
CA GLU A 148 -8.51 22.47 -2.07
C GLU A 148 -8.29 21.30 -1.09
N LEU A 149 -8.76 20.09 -1.45
CA LEU A 149 -8.65 18.90 -0.62
C LEU A 149 -7.26 18.27 -0.59
N ASP A 150 -6.49 18.36 -1.67
CA ASP A 150 -5.15 17.75 -1.76
C ASP A 150 -4.23 18.15 -0.60
N PRO A 151 -4.05 19.46 -0.27
CA PRO A 151 -3.22 19.87 0.85
C PRO A 151 -3.78 19.45 2.21
N ILE A 152 -5.11 19.33 2.35
CA ILE A 152 -5.75 18.86 3.58
C ILE A 152 -5.39 17.38 3.81
N PHE A 153 -5.52 16.52 2.80
CA PHE A 153 -5.17 15.11 2.91
C PHE A 153 -3.66 14.90 3.11
N ALA A 154 -2.82 15.67 2.43
CA ALA A 154 -1.37 15.66 2.66
C ALA A 154 -1.02 16.08 4.09
N SER A 155 -1.72 17.06 4.67
CA SER A 155 -1.55 17.50 6.06
C SER A 155 -1.97 16.43 7.05
N ILE A 156 -3.12 15.78 6.82
CA ILE A 156 -3.63 14.67 7.64
C ILE A 156 -2.60 13.55 7.71
N VAL A 157 -2.11 13.09 6.57
CA VAL A 157 -1.12 11.99 6.51
C VAL A 157 0.18 12.40 7.17
N ARG A 158 0.71 13.59 6.86
CA ARG A 158 1.95 14.10 7.47
C ARG A 158 1.87 14.18 8.99
N GLY A 159 0.76 14.69 9.54
CA GLY A 159 0.56 14.79 10.98
C GLY A 159 0.55 13.43 11.69
N ALA A 160 0.18 12.37 10.98
CA ALA A 160 0.14 11.02 11.52
C ALA A 160 1.48 10.28 11.45
N VAL A 161 2.28 10.51 10.40
CA VAL A 161 3.45 9.67 10.11
C VAL A 161 4.78 10.23 10.61
N THR A 162 4.84 11.54 10.90
CA THR A 162 6.08 12.18 11.38
C THR A 162 6.24 12.05 12.89
N SER A 163 7.47 11.77 13.36
CA SER A 163 7.85 12.02 14.76
C SER A 163 7.90 13.53 14.99
N LYS A 164 7.34 13.94 16.13
CA LYS A 164 7.56 15.31 16.64
C LYS A 164 8.96 15.45 17.19
#